data_c697e995f23d14e714fdc8098c21660e
#
_entry.id   c697e995f23d14e714fdc8098c21660e
#
_cell.length_a   1.000
_cell.length_b   1.000
_cell.length_c   1.000
_cell.angle_alpha   90.00
_cell.angle_beta   90.00
_cell.angle_gamma   90.00
#
_symmetry.space_group_name_H-M   'P 1'
#
loop_
_entity.id
_entity.type
_entity.pdbx_description
1 polymer ?
#
loop_
_entity_poly.entity_id
_entity_poly.type
_entity_poly.pdbx_seq_one_letter_code
_entity_poly.pdbx_strand_id
1 'polypeptide(L)'
;VLSALFFACSGSALHAADVAPKGYNTPIPVDVLTPDTVNTRIGTFNYFDGFPDDETMRKARRQVDLGRGVQTFLNFMPAASLEMLYVGHRDGYGMKPNQDIGIFDDLMSSKSLWLTGNTDTVYASAFMDLSDGPMVVEVPAGTGPGTVNDAFFRFVVDRGGPGPDKGKG
;
A
#
# COMPACT_ATOMS: atom_id res chain seq x y z
N VAL A 1 -39.99 -35.16 39.53
CA VAL A 1 -38.87 -36.04 39.15
C VAL A 1 -38.77 -36.01 37.64
N LEU A 2 -37.80 -35.25 37.16
CA LEU A 2 -37.54 -35.12 35.69
C LEU A 2 -36.33 -36.00 35.40
N SER A 3 -36.51 -37.11 34.67
CA SER A 3 -35.43 -37.99 34.20
C SER A 3 -34.91 -37.44 32.86
N ALA A 4 -33.67 -36.99 32.83
CA ALA A 4 -32.97 -36.61 31.60
C ALA A 4 -32.34 -37.88 31.00
N LEU A 5 -32.80 -38.28 29.79
CA LEU A 5 -32.19 -39.30 28.99
C LEU A 5 -30.98 -38.73 28.27
N PHE A 6 -29.77 -39.13 28.66
CA PHE A 6 -28.55 -38.87 27.87
C PHE A 6 -28.44 -39.87 26.73
N PHE A 7 -28.56 -39.41 25.49
CA PHE A 7 -28.22 -40.19 24.32
C PHE A 7 -26.71 -40.09 24.12
N ALA A 8 -25.98 -41.15 24.44
CA ALA A 8 -24.59 -41.31 24.05
C ALA A 8 -24.50 -41.62 22.56
N CYS A 9 -24.17 -40.65 21.73
CA CYS A 9 -23.84 -40.86 20.36
C CYS A 9 -22.43 -41.46 20.26
N SER A 10 -22.35 -42.79 20.20
CA SER A 10 -21.12 -43.51 19.87
C SER A 10 -20.77 -43.23 18.41
N GLY A 11 -19.91 -42.24 18.18
CA GLY A 11 -19.31 -41.98 16.88
C GLY A 11 -18.40 -43.14 16.49
N SER A 12 -18.91 -44.08 15.72
CA SER A 12 -18.04 -45.01 15.01
C SER A 12 -17.21 -44.21 14.02
N ALA A 13 -15.90 -44.11 14.27
CA ALA A 13 -14.95 -43.62 13.28
C ALA A 13 -15.07 -44.51 12.06
N LEU A 14 -15.69 -44.00 11.01
CA LEU A 14 -15.64 -44.63 9.69
C LEU A 14 -14.17 -44.57 9.24
N HIS A 15 -13.45 -45.66 9.46
CA HIS A 15 -12.21 -45.90 8.75
C HIS A 15 -12.59 -46.05 7.27
N ALA A 16 -12.27 -45.10 6.45
CA ALA A 16 -12.33 -45.24 5.01
C ALA A 16 -11.49 -46.47 4.68
N ALA A 17 -12.10 -47.43 3.97
CA ALA A 17 -11.43 -48.67 3.58
C ALA A 17 -10.19 -48.29 2.74
N ASP A 18 -9.03 -48.75 3.17
CA ASP A 18 -7.73 -48.58 2.50
C ASP A 18 -7.62 -49.19 1.09
N VAL A 19 -8.72 -49.64 0.53
CA VAL A 19 -8.76 -50.26 -0.79
C VAL A 19 -9.65 -49.46 -1.73
N ALA A 20 -9.00 -48.76 -2.64
CA ALA A 20 -9.71 -48.07 -3.72
C ALA A 20 -10.64 -49.04 -4.48
N PRO A 21 -11.86 -48.62 -4.84
CA PRO A 21 -12.76 -49.43 -5.64
C PRO A 21 -12.09 -49.92 -6.94
N LYS A 22 -12.45 -51.11 -7.39
CA LYS A 22 -11.88 -51.70 -8.61
C LYS A 22 -12.12 -50.75 -9.79
N GLY A 23 -11.04 -50.34 -10.45
CA GLY A 23 -11.07 -49.37 -11.56
C GLY A 23 -10.63 -47.94 -11.20
N TYR A 24 -10.38 -47.65 -9.88
CA TYR A 24 -9.90 -46.33 -9.42
C TYR A 24 -8.42 -46.33 -9.02
N ASN A 25 -7.70 -47.39 -9.28
CA ASN A 25 -6.28 -47.56 -8.94
C ASN A 25 -5.36 -47.30 -10.15
N THR A 26 -5.73 -46.36 -11.01
CA THR A 26 -4.83 -45.87 -12.05
C THR A 26 -3.66 -45.15 -11.41
N PRO A 27 -2.39 -45.56 -11.65
CA PRO A 27 -1.24 -44.89 -11.12
C PRO A 27 -1.20 -43.46 -11.66
N ILE A 28 -1.14 -42.48 -10.75
CA ILE A 28 -0.97 -41.09 -11.11
C ILE A 28 0.53 -40.84 -11.34
N PRO A 29 0.96 -40.30 -12.51
CA PRO A 29 2.34 -39.96 -12.75
C PRO A 29 2.89 -39.03 -11.68
N VAL A 30 4.12 -39.27 -11.23
CA VAL A 30 4.76 -38.48 -10.16
C VAL A 30 4.87 -36.99 -10.51
N ASP A 31 5.04 -36.68 -11.79
CA ASP A 31 5.20 -35.32 -12.31
C ASP A 31 3.94 -34.43 -12.17
N VAL A 32 2.76 -35.05 -11.95
CA VAL A 32 1.49 -34.34 -11.75
C VAL A 32 1.02 -34.36 -10.30
N LEU A 33 1.77 -35.01 -9.40
CA LEU A 33 1.48 -35.00 -7.98
C LEU A 33 2.01 -33.71 -7.34
N THR A 34 1.19 -33.11 -6.48
CA THR A 34 1.65 -32.04 -5.61
C THR A 34 2.62 -32.60 -4.57
N PRO A 35 3.84 -32.06 -4.43
CA PRO A 35 4.79 -32.57 -3.44
C PRO A 35 4.29 -32.30 -2.01
N ASP A 36 4.44 -33.30 -1.14
CA ASP A 36 4.09 -33.18 0.29
C ASP A 36 5.04 -32.26 1.06
N THR A 37 6.22 -32.01 0.51
CA THR A 37 7.22 -31.15 1.14
C THR A 37 7.88 -30.24 0.11
N VAL A 38 7.87 -28.92 0.40
CA VAL A 38 8.49 -27.89 -0.44
C VAL A 38 9.51 -27.11 0.38
N ASN A 39 10.78 -27.12 -0.04
CA ASN A 39 11.82 -26.31 0.57
C ASN A 39 11.85 -24.93 -0.06
N THR A 40 11.66 -23.89 0.76
CA THR A 40 11.63 -22.50 0.34
C THR A 40 12.68 -21.68 1.08
N ARG A 41 12.92 -20.43 0.65
CA ARG A 41 13.82 -19.51 1.36
C ARG A 41 13.31 -19.11 2.77
N ILE A 42 12.04 -19.31 3.05
CA ILE A 42 11.42 -19.00 4.36
C ILE A 42 11.19 -20.26 5.20
N GLY A 43 11.73 -21.39 4.78
CA GLY A 43 11.69 -22.68 5.46
C GLY A 43 10.98 -23.76 4.67
N THR A 44 10.88 -24.91 5.28
CA THR A 44 10.19 -26.07 4.71
C THR A 44 8.67 -25.93 4.93
N PHE A 45 7.91 -26.20 3.89
CA PHE A 45 6.45 -26.25 3.88
C PHE A 45 6.03 -27.70 3.73
N ASN A 46 5.13 -28.16 4.57
CA ASN A 46 4.60 -29.50 4.56
C ASN A 46 3.10 -29.48 4.23
N TYR A 47 2.71 -30.41 3.41
CA TYR A 47 1.34 -30.56 2.93
C TYR A 47 0.88 -32.00 3.12
N PHE A 48 -0.42 -32.20 3.27
CA PHE A 48 -1.08 -33.48 3.19
C PHE A 48 -2.22 -33.35 2.17
N ASP A 49 -2.18 -34.12 1.10
CA ASP A 49 -3.12 -34.03 -0.03
C ASP A 49 -3.35 -32.59 -0.52
N GLY A 50 -2.29 -31.80 -0.60
CA GLY A 50 -2.34 -30.39 -1.02
C GLY A 50 -2.76 -29.39 0.07
N PHE A 51 -3.12 -29.86 1.27
CA PHE A 51 -3.44 -29.00 2.40
C PHE A 51 -2.20 -28.74 3.27
N PRO A 52 -1.87 -27.49 3.56
CA PRO A 52 -0.73 -27.16 4.40
C PRO A 52 -1.00 -27.54 5.87
N ASP A 53 0.04 -28.00 6.57
CA ASP A 53 -0.02 -28.14 8.02
C ASP A 53 -0.11 -26.76 8.73
N ASP A 54 -0.42 -26.76 10.01
CA ASP A 54 -0.59 -25.53 10.80
C ASP A 54 0.68 -24.68 10.86
N GLU A 55 1.86 -25.30 10.85
CA GLU A 55 3.13 -24.57 10.86
C GLU A 55 3.38 -23.90 9.51
N THR A 56 3.14 -24.60 8.44
CA THR A 56 3.21 -24.08 7.07
C THR A 56 2.25 -22.90 6.88
N MET A 57 0.98 -23.07 7.34
CA MET A 57 0.02 -21.97 7.32
C MET A 57 0.51 -20.74 8.09
N ARG A 58 1.07 -20.92 9.28
CA ARG A 58 1.61 -19.80 10.06
C ARG A 58 2.78 -19.11 9.36
N LYS A 59 3.68 -19.89 8.78
CA LYS A 59 4.82 -19.35 7.99
C LYS A 59 4.33 -18.55 6.78
N ALA A 60 3.40 -19.10 6.02
CA ALA A 60 2.83 -18.45 4.85
C ALA A 60 2.11 -17.15 5.21
N ARG A 61 1.28 -17.14 6.26
CA ARG A 61 0.61 -15.92 6.74
C ARG A 61 1.58 -14.85 7.17
N ARG A 62 2.61 -15.19 7.95
CA ARG A 62 3.65 -14.22 8.35
C ARG A 62 4.34 -13.59 7.13
N GLN A 63 4.61 -14.39 6.10
CA GLN A 63 5.23 -13.87 4.88
C GLN A 63 4.30 -12.92 4.12
N VAL A 64 3.00 -13.23 4.05
CA VAL A 64 1.98 -12.34 3.47
C VAL A 64 1.90 -11.04 4.27
N ASP A 65 1.86 -11.12 5.60
CA ASP A 65 1.76 -9.94 6.46
C ASP A 65 3.02 -9.06 6.36
N LEU A 66 4.21 -9.67 6.30
CA LEU A 66 5.46 -8.95 6.04
C LEU A 66 5.42 -8.25 4.68
N GLY A 67 4.99 -8.97 3.64
CA GLY A 67 4.87 -8.39 2.29
C GLY A 67 3.91 -7.21 2.25
N ARG A 68 2.76 -7.32 2.92
CA ARG A 68 1.79 -6.22 3.07
C ARG A 68 2.37 -5.04 3.86
N GLY A 69 3.12 -5.31 4.93
CA GLY A 69 3.80 -4.28 5.71
C GLY A 69 4.80 -3.50 4.87
N VAL A 70 5.65 -4.18 4.11
CA VAL A 70 6.60 -3.56 3.17
C VAL A 70 5.86 -2.73 2.12
N GLN A 71 4.81 -3.29 1.51
CA GLN A 71 4.01 -2.58 0.51
C GLN A 71 3.36 -1.32 1.09
N THR A 72 2.81 -1.40 2.29
CA THR A 72 2.23 -0.26 2.99
C THR A 72 3.28 0.81 3.25
N PHE A 73 4.44 0.43 3.78
CA PHE A 73 5.55 1.36 4.01
C PHE A 73 5.93 2.10 2.73
N LEU A 74 6.17 1.38 1.64
CA LEU A 74 6.55 1.98 0.36
C LEU A 74 5.46 2.89 -0.21
N ASN A 75 4.19 2.49 -0.12
CA ASN A 75 3.07 3.27 -0.64
C ASN A 75 2.84 4.57 0.15
N PHE A 76 3.16 4.58 1.44
CA PHE A 76 2.96 5.75 2.29
C PHE A 76 4.18 6.68 2.40
N MET A 77 5.34 6.29 1.85
CA MET A 77 6.52 7.18 1.83
C MET A 77 6.24 8.55 1.20
N PRO A 78 5.58 8.66 0.03
CA PRO A 78 5.27 9.96 -0.55
C PRO A 78 4.33 10.79 0.34
N ALA A 79 3.30 10.18 0.92
CA ALA A 79 2.38 10.85 1.81
C ALA A 79 3.08 11.37 3.08
N ALA A 80 3.95 10.55 3.68
CA ALA A 80 4.75 10.98 4.83
C ALA A 80 5.70 12.15 4.47
N SER A 81 6.30 12.13 3.28
CA SER A 81 7.16 13.22 2.80
C SER A 81 6.39 14.52 2.61
N LEU A 82 5.19 14.47 2.01
CA LEU A 82 4.35 15.65 1.85
C LEU A 82 3.81 16.18 3.17
N GLU A 83 3.42 15.30 4.09
CA GLU A 83 3.03 15.71 5.44
C GLU A 83 4.19 16.43 6.15
N MET A 84 5.41 15.92 6.03
CA MET A 84 6.59 16.59 6.61
C MET A 84 6.87 17.97 5.98
N LEU A 85 6.66 18.11 4.67
CA LEU A 85 6.74 19.40 4.01
C LEU A 85 5.66 20.35 4.54
N TYR A 86 4.42 19.89 4.66
CA TYR A 86 3.33 20.69 5.23
C TYR A 86 3.62 21.10 6.66
N VAL A 87 4.04 20.18 7.52
CA VAL A 87 4.41 20.44 8.92
C VAL A 87 5.55 21.48 8.98
N GLY A 88 6.56 21.34 8.12
CA GLY A 88 7.66 22.30 8.04
C GLY A 88 7.20 23.71 7.67
N HIS A 89 6.26 23.85 6.74
CA HIS A 89 5.69 25.16 6.39
C HIS A 89 4.79 25.71 7.48
N ARG A 90 3.94 24.86 8.07
CA ARG A 90 3.05 25.26 9.17
C ARG A 90 3.83 25.70 10.42
N ASP A 91 4.74 24.86 10.89
CA ASP A 91 5.42 25.07 12.18
C ASP A 91 6.64 25.98 12.05
N GLY A 92 7.32 25.96 10.89
CA GLY A 92 8.49 26.81 10.66
C GLY A 92 8.15 28.24 10.20
N TYR A 93 7.09 28.39 9.41
CA TYR A 93 6.73 29.69 8.82
C TYR A 93 5.33 30.18 9.23
N GLY A 94 4.58 29.40 10.01
CA GLY A 94 3.22 29.73 10.43
C GLY A 94 2.18 29.70 9.32
N MET A 95 2.48 29.03 8.20
CA MET A 95 1.57 28.93 7.05
C MET A 95 0.27 28.19 7.41
N LYS A 96 -0.84 28.72 6.95
CA LYS A 96 -2.16 28.12 7.09
C LYS A 96 -2.63 27.55 5.75
N PRO A 97 -3.14 26.31 5.73
CA PRO A 97 -3.72 25.75 4.52
C PRO A 97 -4.89 26.64 4.03
N ASN A 98 -5.12 26.66 2.74
CA ASN A 98 -6.18 27.46 2.09
C ASN A 98 -6.09 28.99 2.23
N GLN A 99 -5.08 29.51 2.95
CA GLN A 99 -4.97 30.95 3.23
C GLN A 99 -3.63 31.51 2.74
N ASP A 100 -2.56 30.75 2.87
CA ASP A 100 -1.22 31.25 2.63
C ASP A 100 -0.54 30.55 1.46
N ILE A 101 0.27 31.30 0.73
CA ILE A 101 1.19 30.80 -0.30
C ILE A 101 2.61 31.14 0.17
N GLY A 102 3.42 30.10 0.38
CA GLY A 102 4.82 30.26 0.71
C GLY A 102 5.64 30.54 -0.56
N ILE A 103 6.34 31.65 -0.60
CA ILE A 103 7.21 32.03 -1.71
C ILE A 103 8.66 31.98 -1.22
N PHE A 104 9.47 31.18 -1.89
CA PHE A 104 10.92 31.17 -1.72
C PHE A 104 11.48 32.16 -2.73
N ASP A 105 11.82 33.35 -2.26
CA ASP A 105 12.30 34.44 -3.10
C ASP A 105 13.78 34.32 -3.52
N ASP A 106 14.52 33.42 -2.84
CA ASP A 106 15.86 33.00 -3.18
C ASP A 106 15.91 31.56 -3.73
N LEU A 107 16.95 31.27 -4.52
CA LEU A 107 17.22 29.91 -4.96
C LEU A 107 17.62 29.02 -3.79
N MET A 108 17.12 27.80 -3.79
CA MET A 108 17.47 26.82 -2.76
C MET A 108 18.97 26.49 -2.80
N SER A 109 19.54 26.28 -1.63
CA SER A 109 20.92 25.82 -1.46
C SER A 109 20.96 24.32 -1.11
N SER A 110 22.17 23.75 -1.16
CA SER A 110 22.40 22.36 -0.74
C SER A 110 22.13 22.10 0.76
N LYS A 111 21.87 23.13 1.55
CA LYS A 111 21.47 23.02 2.96
C LYS A 111 19.95 22.80 3.12
N SER A 112 19.20 22.99 2.03
CA SER A 112 17.77 22.75 2.02
C SER A 112 17.48 21.25 2.19
N LEU A 113 16.51 20.90 3.03
CA LEU A 113 16.11 19.51 3.27
C LEU A 113 15.11 18.95 2.23
N TRP A 114 14.87 19.68 1.17
CA TRP A 114 14.04 19.22 0.05
C TRP A 114 14.84 18.26 -0.82
N LEU A 115 14.51 16.99 -0.78
CA LEU A 115 15.27 15.94 -1.46
C LEU A 115 15.26 16.07 -2.98
N THR A 116 14.21 16.65 -3.55
CA THR A 116 14.04 16.80 -5.01
C THR A 116 13.91 18.26 -5.44
N GLY A 117 14.17 19.20 -4.55
CA GLY A 117 14.23 20.60 -4.89
C GLY A 117 15.39 20.89 -5.84
N ASN A 118 15.20 21.82 -6.79
CA ASN A 118 16.28 22.29 -7.65
C ASN A 118 16.83 23.64 -7.13
N THR A 119 17.98 24.02 -7.64
CA THR A 119 18.66 25.28 -7.33
C THR A 119 18.58 26.31 -8.47
N ASP A 120 17.75 26.06 -9.49
CA ASP A 120 17.67 26.84 -10.72
C ASP A 120 16.42 27.73 -10.76
N THR A 121 15.39 27.40 -9.97
CA THR A 121 14.14 28.15 -9.94
C THR A 121 13.72 28.47 -8.50
N VAL A 122 12.99 29.56 -8.34
CA VAL A 122 12.26 29.86 -7.10
C VAL A 122 11.00 29.02 -7.01
N TYR A 123 10.55 28.76 -5.79
CA TYR A 123 9.35 27.98 -5.55
C TYR A 123 8.25 28.81 -4.92
N ALA A 124 7.02 28.57 -5.36
CA ALA A 124 5.81 28.94 -4.63
C ALA A 124 5.06 27.68 -4.26
N SER A 125 4.72 27.51 -2.99
CA SER A 125 4.03 26.34 -2.47
C SER A 125 2.77 26.72 -1.71
N ALA A 126 1.72 25.93 -1.86
CA ALA A 126 0.50 26.07 -1.09
C ALA A 126 -0.04 24.68 -0.75
N PHE A 127 -0.74 24.59 0.35
CA PHE A 127 -1.40 23.36 0.80
C PHE A 127 -2.91 23.60 0.80
N MET A 128 -3.63 22.69 0.16
CA MET A 128 -5.07 22.78 -0.03
C MET A 128 -5.77 21.69 0.78
N ASP A 129 -6.55 22.09 1.75
CA ASP A 129 -7.46 21.22 2.49
C ASP A 129 -8.86 21.32 1.88
N LEU A 130 -9.34 20.23 1.31
CA LEU A 130 -10.65 20.14 0.66
C LEU A 130 -11.73 19.53 1.54
N SER A 131 -11.49 19.40 2.84
CA SER A 131 -12.47 18.82 3.79
C SER A 131 -13.77 19.61 3.87
N ASP A 132 -13.70 20.92 3.68
CA ASP A 132 -14.85 21.81 3.71
C ASP A 132 -15.52 22.03 2.34
N GLY A 133 -14.97 21.43 1.27
CA GLY A 133 -15.52 21.49 -0.08
C GLY A 133 -14.51 21.83 -1.16
N PRO A 134 -14.98 22.06 -2.39
CA PRO A 134 -14.11 22.38 -3.53
C PRO A 134 -13.49 23.77 -3.39
N MET A 135 -12.26 23.90 -3.94
CA MET A 135 -11.51 25.15 -3.95
C MET A 135 -11.22 25.57 -5.39
N VAL A 136 -11.19 26.87 -5.63
CA VAL A 136 -10.75 27.47 -6.88
C VAL A 136 -9.32 28.01 -6.67
N VAL A 137 -8.42 27.60 -7.56
CA VAL A 137 -7.05 28.11 -7.61
C VAL A 137 -6.92 29.00 -8.83
N GLU A 138 -6.70 30.30 -8.62
CA GLU A 138 -6.43 31.25 -9.70
C GLU A 138 -4.93 31.33 -9.92
N VAL A 139 -4.51 31.20 -11.17
CA VAL A 139 -3.11 31.27 -11.58
C VAL A 139 -2.93 32.43 -12.55
N PRO A 140 -2.15 33.49 -12.23
CA PRO A 140 -1.96 34.62 -13.12
C PRO A 140 -1.25 34.23 -14.42
N ALA A 141 -1.55 34.97 -15.49
CA ALA A 141 -0.83 34.84 -16.76
C ALA A 141 0.68 35.12 -16.57
N GLY A 142 1.50 34.36 -17.27
CA GLY A 142 2.96 34.46 -17.19
C GLY A 142 3.58 33.73 -16.00
N THR A 143 2.78 33.05 -15.18
CA THR A 143 3.30 32.17 -14.12
C THR A 143 4.06 31.01 -14.74
N GLY A 144 5.23 30.70 -14.18
CA GLY A 144 6.06 29.58 -14.60
C GLY A 144 5.37 28.22 -14.44
N PRO A 145 6.02 27.14 -14.88
CA PRO A 145 5.46 25.80 -14.75
C PRO A 145 5.18 25.46 -13.28
N GLY A 146 4.08 24.76 -13.05
CA GLY A 146 3.72 24.27 -11.73
C GLY A 146 2.81 23.07 -11.84
N THR A 147 2.71 22.30 -10.79
CA THR A 147 1.89 21.09 -10.73
C THR A 147 1.07 21.08 -9.46
N VAL A 148 -0.12 20.50 -9.55
CA VAL A 148 -0.94 20.14 -8.40
C VAL A 148 -0.84 18.64 -8.23
N ASN A 149 -0.52 18.22 -7.04
CA ASN A 149 -0.43 16.81 -6.66
C ASN A 149 -1.39 16.52 -5.49
N ASP A 150 -1.80 15.26 -5.37
CA ASP A 150 -2.56 14.83 -4.19
C ASP A 150 -1.63 14.57 -2.98
N ALA A 151 -2.21 14.19 -1.86
CA ALA A 151 -1.48 13.90 -0.63
C ALA A 151 -0.49 12.72 -0.74
N PHE A 152 -0.53 11.93 -1.80
CA PHE A 152 0.42 10.86 -2.10
C PHE A 152 1.42 11.23 -3.21
N PHE A 153 1.51 12.53 -3.52
CA PHE A 153 2.34 13.05 -4.59
C PHE A 153 1.95 12.54 -5.99
N ARG A 154 0.69 12.10 -6.14
CA ARG A 154 0.20 11.69 -7.45
C ARG A 154 -0.25 12.93 -8.22
N PHE A 155 0.10 12.95 -9.49
CA PHE A 155 -0.23 14.02 -10.40
C PHE A 155 -1.75 14.24 -10.52
N VAL A 156 -2.17 15.48 -10.45
CA VAL A 156 -3.55 15.92 -10.68
C VAL A 156 -3.62 16.77 -11.95
N VAL A 157 -2.90 17.87 -12.00
CA VAL A 157 -2.90 18.79 -13.16
C VAL A 157 -1.64 19.65 -13.17
N ASP A 158 -1.13 19.95 -14.37
CA ASP A 158 -0.13 20.99 -14.59
C ASP A 158 -0.79 22.35 -14.76
N ARG A 159 -0.01 23.41 -14.49
CA ARG A 159 -0.39 24.81 -14.72
C ARG A 159 0.77 25.56 -15.35
N GLY A 160 0.49 26.75 -15.88
CA GLY A 160 1.47 27.54 -16.62
C GLY A 160 1.75 26.98 -18.00
N GLY A 161 2.94 27.18 -18.55
CA GLY A 161 3.29 26.76 -19.91
C GLY A 161 2.96 25.32 -20.27
N PRO A 162 3.27 24.31 -19.43
CA PRO A 162 2.90 22.91 -19.68
C PRO A 162 1.41 22.60 -19.43
N GLY A 163 0.74 23.43 -18.66
CA GLY A 163 -0.67 23.22 -18.28
C GLY A 163 -1.67 23.48 -19.41
N PRO A 164 -2.95 23.16 -19.17
CA PRO A 164 -4.01 23.40 -20.13
C PRO A 164 -4.21 24.90 -20.46
N ASP A 165 -3.87 25.80 -19.56
CA ASP A 165 -3.89 27.24 -19.70
C ASP A 165 -2.82 27.79 -20.66
N LYS A 166 -1.79 27.00 -21.01
CA LYS A 166 -0.65 27.40 -21.86
C LYS A 166 0.03 28.70 -21.41
N GLY A 167 0.06 28.95 -20.09
CA GLY A 167 0.62 30.14 -19.49
C GLY A 167 -0.22 31.42 -19.65
N LYS A 168 -1.49 31.26 -19.98
CA LYS A 168 -2.41 32.42 -20.16
C LYS A 168 -3.13 32.81 -18.87
N GLY A 169 -3.08 31.97 -17.86
CA GLY A 169 -3.83 32.12 -16.61
C GLY A 169 -5.24 31.59 -16.69
#